data_59fc7f352c729fdd715ad49828db7412
#
_entry.id   59fc7f352c729fdd715ad49828db7412
#
_cell.length_a   1.000
_cell.length_b   1.000
_cell.length_c   1.000
_cell.angle_alpha   90.00
_cell.angle_beta   90.00
_cell.angle_gamma   90.00
#
_symmetry.space_group_name_H-M   'P 1'
#
loop_
_entity.id
_entity.type
_entity.pdbx_description
1 polymer ?
#
loop_
_entity_poly.entity_id
_entity_poly.type
_entity_poly.pdbx_seq_one_letter_code
_entity_poly.pdbx_strand_id
1 'polypeptide(L)'
;MKIEYYYSVASPYAYMGIDRFQDLVKKYSLEVLEKPFDLVGKVFPETGGVPVPKRHPARQKYRLIEIERFGKKNNLKINKQPKFFPPADPHKAALFTIATIENGQSLNFGKEVLTKLWADEQDISQDLVLDNICKKLNINFSELKKQAETEEIKNIYLSNSQEAIDKGVFGAPSFILDDELFWGQDRLDFLEDKIKSIQN
;
A
#
# COMPACT_ATOMS: atom_id res chain seq x y z
N MET A 1 18.58 -8.04 5.91
CA MET A 1 17.66 -7.43 6.91
C MET A 1 16.26 -7.51 6.35
N LYS A 2 15.29 -8.03 7.15
CA LYS A 2 13.89 -8.18 6.74
C LYS A 2 13.07 -7.02 7.27
N ILE A 3 12.19 -6.46 6.42
CA ILE A 3 11.24 -5.43 6.78
C ILE A 3 9.83 -5.82 6.35
N GLU A 4 8.87 -5.72 7.25
CA GLU A 4 7.47 -5.95 6.93
C GLU A 4 6.85 -4.63 6.46
N TYR A 5 6.16 -4.68 5.32
CA TYR A 5 5.51 -3.52 4.73
C TYR A 5 4.01 -3.74 4.61
N TYR A 6 3.25 -3.15 5.55
CA TYR A 6 1.80 -3.19 5.60
C TYR A 6 1.21 -1.98 4.88
N TYR A 7 0.39 -2.22 3.87
CA TYR A 7 -0.26 -1.11 3.16
C TYR A 7 -1.59 -1.49 2.52
N SER A 8 -2.43 -0.48 2.33
CA SER A 8 -3.63 -0.58 1.51
C SER A 8 -3.34 -0.04 0.11
N VAL A 9 -3.68 -0.79 -0.93
CA VAL A 9 -3.53 -0.40 -2.34
C VAL A 9 -4.37 0.82 -2.73
N ALA A 10 -5.24 1.29 -1.85
CA ALA A 10 -6.03 2.52 -2.02
C ALA A 10 -5.50 3.69 -1.15
N SER A 11 -4.40 3.54 -0.41
CA SER A 11 -3.88 4.59 0.46
C SER A 11 -3.11 5.67 -0.30
N PRO A 12 -3.47 6.97 -0.18
CA PRO A 12 -2.67 8.05 -0.75
C PRO A 12 -1.29 8.17 -0.09
N TYR A 13 -1.21 7.83 1.21
CA TYR A 13 0.05 7.89 1.93
C TYR A 13 0.99 6.75 1.54
N ALA A 14 0.45 5.57 1.17
CA ALA A 14 1.24 4.51 0.55
C ALA A 14 1.77 4.97 -0.82
N TYR A 15 0.92 5.59 -1.65
CA TYR A 15 1.35 6.15 -2.94
C TYR A 15 2.47 7.17 -2.78
N MET A 16 2.34 8.10 -1.82
CA MET A 16 3.33 9.15 -1.60
C MET A 16 4.67 8.64 -1.03
N GLY A 17 4.68 7.46 -0.43
CA GLY A 17 5.88 6.88 0.18
C GLY A 17 6.56 5.78 -0.61
N ILE A 18 5.88 5.16 -1.59
CA ILE A 18 6.37 3.92 -2.22
C ILE A 18 7.72 4.09 -2.93
N ASP A 19 7.95 5.20 -3.64
CA ASP A 19 9.21 5.44 -4.33
C ASP A 19 10.37 5.59 -3.35
N ARG A 20 10.19 6.40 -2.30
CA ARG A 20 11.19 6.59 -1.24
C ARG A 20 11.48 5.28 -0.50
N PHE A 21 10.45 4.46 -0.28
CA PHE A 21 10.62 3.14 0.31
C PHE A 21 11.43 2.21 -0.60
N GLN A 22 11.11 2.16 -1.90
CA GLN A 22 11.87 1.37 -2.87
C GLN A 22 13.34 1.82 -2.95
N ASP A 23 13.61 3.12 -2.80
CA ASP A 23 14.98 3.65 -2.75
C ASP A 23 15.73 3.16 -1.50
N LEU A 24 15.08 3.12 -0.33
CA LEU A 24 15.65 2.53 0.88
C LEU A 24 15.92 1.02 0.72
N VAL A 25 14.96 0.29 0.15
CA VAL A 25 15.11 -1.14 -0.14
C VAL A 25 16.35 -1.41 -1.00
N LYS A 26 16.54 -0.65 -2.07
CA LYS A 26 17.72 -0.76 -2.95
C LYS A 26 19.00 -0.36 -2.23
N LYS A 27 18.99 0.78 -1.54
CA LYS A 27 20.17 1.35 -0.86
C LYS A 27 20.76 0.42 0.18
N TYR A 28 19.90 -0.26 0.93
CA TYR A 28 20.30 -1.12 2.05
C TYR A 28 20.12 -2.61 1.76
N SER A 29 19.78 -2.99 0.52
CA SER A 29 19.54 -4.39 0.11
C SER A 29 18.57 -5.12 1.04
N LEU A 30 17.43 -4.48 1.34
CA LEU A 30 16.44 -5.02 2.27
C LEU A 30 15.62 -6.13 1.63
N GLU A 31 15.32 -7.18 2.39
CA GLU A 31 14.28 -8.16 2.07
C GLU A 31 12.94 -7.61 2.55
N VAL A 32 11.98 -7.43 1.64
CA VAL A 32 10.66 -6.90 1.97
C VAL A 32 9.63 -8.02 2.06
N LEU A 33 8.99 -8.14 3.22
CA LEU A 33 7.79 -8.93 3.40
C LEU A 33 6.58 -8.03 3.13
N GLU A 34 6.13 -8.03 1.90
CA GLU A 34 5.04 -7.16 1.45
C GLU A 34 3.69 -7.73 1.87
N LYS A 35 2.91 -6.92 2.58
CA LYS A 35 1.64 -7.32 3.22
C LYS A 35 0.51 -6.34 2.88
N PRO A 36 -0.06 -6.43 1.67
CA PRO A 36 -1.34 -5.78 1.39
C PRO A 36 -2.41 -6.29 2.36
N PHE A 37 -3.21 -5.38 2.96
CA PHE A 37 -4.16 -5.73 4.01
C PHE A 37 -5.46 -4.92 3.94
N ASP A 38 -6.54 -5.43 4.53
CA ASP A 38 -7.84 -4.76 4.61
C ASP A 38 -7.87 -3.75 5.75
N LEU A 39 -7.38 -2.54 5.46
CA LEU A 39 -7.31 -1.46 6.43
C LEU A 39 -8.70 -1.04 6.94
N VAL A 40 -9.68 -0.92 6.03
CA VAL A 40 -10.98 -0.31 6.36
C VAL A 40 -11.96 -1.31 6.91
N GLY A 41 -12.01 -2.53 6.34
CA GLY A 41 -12.98 -3.55 6.72
C GLY A 41 -12.56 -4.40 7.92
N LYS A 42 -11.23 -4.54 8.17
CA LYS A 42 -10.70 -5.40 9.24
C LYS A 42 -9.93 -4.62 10.30
N VAL A 43 -8.93 -3.83 9.91
CA VAL A 43 -8.01 -3.21 10.88
C VAL A 43 -8.65 -2.02 11.60
N PHE A 44 -9.33 -1.12 10.90
CA PHE A 44 -9.96 0.04 11.54
C PHE A 44 -10.95 -0.31 12.65
N PRO A 45 -11.86 -1.30 12.50
CA PRO A 45 -12.77 -1.68 13.58
C PRO A 45 -12.06 -2.07 14.87
N GLU A 46 -10.93 -2.76 14.78
CA GLU A 46 -10.17 -3.29 15.93
C GLU A 46 -9.18 -2.28 16.53
N THR A 47 -8.80 -1.25 15.76
CA THR A 47 -7.74 -0.31 16.15
C THR A 47 -8.22 1.13 16.35
N GLY A 48 -9.53 1.36 16.31
CA GLY A 48 -10.10 2.71 16.46
C GLY A 48 -9.97 3.60 15.23
N GLY A 49 -9.63 3.03 14.07
CA GLY A 49 -9.55 3.74 12.81
C GLY A 49 -10.94 4.19 12.33
N VAL A 50 -10.98 5.34 11.62
CA VAL A 50 -12.24 5.88 11.09
C VAL A 50 -12.13 6.03 9.58
N PRO A 51 -13.02 5.38 8.79
CA PRO A 51 -13.08 5.57 7.35
C PRO A 51 -13.27 7.04 6.96
N VAL A 52 -12.64 7.49 5.86
CA VAL A 52 -12.60 8.90 5.48
C VAL A 52 -13.98 9.58 5.47
N PRO A 53 -15.05 8.99 4.90
CA PRO A 53 -16.37 9.62 4.88
C PRO A 53 -16.99 9.83 6.29
N LYS A 54 -16.56 9.03 7.27
CA LYS A 54 -17.06 9.09 8.67
C LYS A 54 -16.21 9.99 9.57
N ARG A 55 -15.09 10.55 9.07
CA ARG A 55 -14.24 11.45 9.85
C ARG A 55 -14.89 12.81 10.02
N HIS A 56 -14.58 13.49 11.13
CA HIS A 56 -14.97 14.88 11.32
C HIS A 56 -14.53 15.74 10.12
N PRO A 57 -15.36 16.70 9.63
CA PRO A 57 -15.05 17.52 8.45
C PRO A 57 -13.68 18.23 8.50
N ALA A 58 -13.26 18.69 9.68
CA ALA A 58 -11.94 19.29 9.85
C ALA A 58 -10.80 18.31 9.49
N ARG A 59 -10.93 17.03 9.88
CA ARG A 59 -9.93 15.99 9.56
C ARG A 59 -9.95 15.62 8.08
N GLN A 60 -11.12 15.62 7.44
CA GLN A 60 -11.25 15.38 5.99
C GLN A 60 -10.57 16.52 5.21
N LYS A 61 -10.84 17.79 5.60
CA LYS A 61 -10.22 18.97 4.99
C LYS A 61 -8.69 18.96 5.16
N TYR A 62 -8.20 18.68 6.38
CA TYR A 62 -6.77 18.61 6.66
C TYR A 62 -6.07 17.52 5.83
N ARG A 63 -6.72 16.34 5.68
CA ARG A 63 -6.20 15.27 4.83
C ARG A 63 -5.90 15.74 3.40
N LEU A 64 -6.78 16.53 2.80
CA LEU A 64 -6.57 17.05 1.43
C LEU A 64 -5.39 18.02 1.37
N ILE A 65 -5.20 18.83 2.41
CA ILE A 65 -4.04 19.73 2.54
C ILE A 65 -2.74 18.92 2.62
N GLU A 66 -2.71 17.86 3.43
CA GLU A 66 -1.53 17.00 3.56
C GLU A 66 -1.19 16.26 2.26
N ILE A 67 -2.20 15.73 1.55
CA ILE A 67 -1.98 15.09 0.25
C ILE A 67 -1.33 16.09 -0.73
N GLU A 68 -1.81 17.33 -0.77
CA GLU A 68 -1.24 18.36 -1.63
C GLU A 68 0.19 18.74 -1.22
N ARG A 69 0.46 18.92 0.09
CA ARG A 69 1.78 19.26 0.63
C ARG A 69 2.82 18.19 0.30
N PHE A 70 2.50 16.94 0.61
CA PHE A 70 3.42 15.83 0.36
C PHE A 70 3.56 15.51 -1.13
N GLY A 71 2.49 15.67 -1.91
CA GLY A 71 2.58 15.58 -3.38
C GLY A 71 3.58 16.57 -3.94
N LYS A 72 3.52 17.85 -3.53
CA LYS A 72 4.48 18.88 -3.91
C LYS A 72 5.89 18.60 -3.39
N LYS A 73 6.02 18.25 -2.10
CA LYS A 73 7.31 17.94 -1.47
C LYS A 73 8.05 16.82 -2.18
N ASN A 74 7.33 15.79 -2.57
CA ASN A 74 7.89 14.59 -3.20
C ASN A 74 7.86 14.66 -4.74
N ASN A 75 7.48 15.81 -5.33
CA ASN A 75 7.35 16.01 -6.77
C ASN A 75 6.50 14.93 -7.46
N LEU A 76 5.37 14.58 -6.85
CA LEU A 76 4.47 13.54 -7.34
C LEU A 76 3.28 14.14 -8.09
N LYS A 77 2.93 13.53 -9.23
CA LYS A 77 1.63 13.73 -9.85
C LYS A 77 0.57 13.05 -8.97
N ILE A 78 -0.23 13.83 -8.27
CA ILE A 78 -1.30 13.28 -7.42
C ILE A 78 -2.55 14.13 -7.52
N ASN A 79 -3.71 13.47 -7.74
CA ASN A 79 -4.99 14.10 -7.55
C ASN A 79 -5.45 13.87 -6.10
N LYS A 80 -5.69 14.95 -5.35
CA LYS A 80 -6.12 14.86 -3.95
C LYS A 80 -7.53 14.29 -3.75
N GLN A 81 -8.35 14.28 -4.80
CA GLN A 81 -9.71 13.74 -4.82
C GLN A 81 -9.98 13.01 -6.14
N PRO A 82 -9.31 11.85 -6.38
CA PRO A 82 -9.49 11.14 -7.64
C PRO A 82 -10.92 10.59 -7.76
N LYS A 83 -11.43 10.55 -8.98
CA LYS A 83 -12.81 10.17 -9.31
C LYS A 83 -13.22 8.80 -8.72
N PHE A 84 -12.30 7.86 -8.67
CA PHE A 84 -12.57 6.49 -8.23
C PHE A 84 -12.09 6.19 -6.80
N PHE A 85 -12.04 7.22 -5.95
CA PHE A 85 -11.75 7.01 -4.53
C PHE A 85 -12.98 7.30 -3.66
N PRO A 86 -13.40 6.39 -2.77
CA PRO A 86 -12.85 5.03 -2.59
C PRO A 86 -13.16 4.13 -3.80
N PRO A 87 -12.30 3.14 -4.12
CA PRO A 87 -12.59 2.20 -5.20
C PRO A 87 -13.84 1.38 -4.90
N ALA A 88 -14.56 0.97 -5.97
CA ALA A 88 -15.79 0.18 -5.85
C ALA A 88 -15.53 -1.20 -5.20
N ASP A 89 -14.39 -1.82 -5.56
CA ASP A 89 -13.88 -3.03 -4.91
C ASP A 89 -12.42 -2.80 -4.51
N PRO A 90 -12.14 -2.46 -3.24
CA PRO A 90 -10.79 -2.24 -2.75
C PRO A 90 -9.97 -3.54 -2.61
N HIS A 91 -10.62 -4.71 -2.62
CA HIS A 91 -9.96 -5.99 -2.36
C HIS A 91 -9.31 -6.56 -3.61
N LYS A 92 -9.96 -6.43 -4.77
CA LYS A 92 -9.50 -7.02 -6.03
C LYS A 92 -8.04 -6.69 -6.35
N ALA A 93 -7.69 -5.41 -6.39
CA ALA A 93 -6.31 -4.99 -6.68
C ALA A 93 -5.31 -5.46 -5.60
N ALA A 94 -5.74 -5.60 -4.34
CA ALA A 94 -4.91 -6.15 -3.27
C ALA A 94 -4.61 -7.64 -3.50
N LEU A 95 -5.61 -8.44 -3.89
CA LEU A 95 -5.44 -9.85 -4.21
C LEU A 95 -4.51 -10.05 -5.42
N PHE A 96 -4.67 -9.25 -6.48
CA PHE A 96 -3.74 -9.25 -7.61
C PHE A 96 -2.31 -8.90 -7.18
N THR A 97 -2.14 -7.92 -6.29
CA THR A 97 -0.82 -7.56 -5.78
C THR A 97 -0.20 -8.72 -5.00
N ILE A 98 -0.95 -9.39 -4.12
CA ILE A 98 -0.45 -10.55 -3.37
C ILE A 98 -0.05 -11.68 -4.33
N ALA A 99 -0.84 -11.95 -5.37
CA ALA A 99 -0.53 -12.98 -6.35
C ALA A 99 0.77 -12.72 -7.13
N THR A 100 1.31 -11.48 -7.13
CA THR A 100 2.60 -11.17 -7.77
C THR A 100 3.81 -11.34 -6.83
N ILE A 101 3.60 -11.65 -5.54
CA ILE A 101 4.71 -11.77 -4.56
C ILE A 101 5.68 -12.88 -4.95
N GLU A 102 5.18 -14.05 -5.31
CA GLU A 102 6.01 -15.20 -5.70
C GLU A 102 6.88 -14.92 -6.92
N ASN A 103 6.46 -13.99 -7.77
CA ASN A 103 7.18 -13.57 -8.97
C ASN A 103 8.18 -12.42 -8.70
N GLY A 104 8.33 -11.96 -7.44
CA GLY A 104 9.19 -10.84 -7.08
C GLY A 104 8.77 -9.48 -7.66
N GLN A 105 7.51 -9.36 -8.11
CA GLN A 105 6.98 -8.17 -8.79
C GLN A 105 6.01 -7.35 -7.93
N SER A 106 5.73 -7.78 -6.72
CA SER A 106 4.65 -7.23 -5.91
C SER A 106 4.81 -5.73 -5.60
N LEU A 107 5.99 -5.27 -5.18
CA LEU A 107 6.24 -3.84 -4.95
C LEU A 107 6.02 -3.00 -6.21
N ASN A 108 6.42 -3.50 -7.37
CA ASN A 108 6.21 -2.80 -8.64
C ASN A 108 4.73 -2.82 -9.02
N PHE A 109 4.04 -3.95 -8.83
CA PHE A 109 2.61 -4.06 -9.12
C PHE A 109 1.80 -3.17 -8.19
N GLY A 110 2.04 -3.21 -6.88
CA GLY A 110 1.39 -2.35 -5.89
C GLY A 110 1.61 -0.86 -6.17
N LYS A 111 2.83 -0.46 -6.57
CA LYS A 111 3.13 0.91 -7.01
C LYS A 111 2.30 1.33 -8.22
N GLU A 112 2.17 0.46 -9.23
CA GLU A 112 1.35 0.76 -10.42
C GLU A 112 -0.13 0.88 -10.07
N VAL A 113 -0.66 0.01 -9.19
CA VAL A 113 -2.05 0.11 -8.70
C VAL A 113 -2.29 1.47 -8.02
N LEU A 114 -1.40 1.86 -7.11
CA LEU A 114 -1.47 3.16 -6.43
C LEU A 114 -1.38 4.33 -7.43
N THR A 115 -0.51 4.23 -8.44
CA THR A 115 -0.36 5.23 -9.50
C THR A 115 -1.63 5.37 -10.34
N LYS A 116 -2.24 4.23 -10.74
CA LYS A 116 -3.50 4.23 -11.50
C LYS A 116 -4.60 4.97 -10.76
N LEU A 117 -4.73 4.76 -9.46
CA LEU A 117 -5.75 5.43 -8.66
C LEU A 117 -5.44 6.92 -8.43
N TRP A 118 -4.23 7.25 -7.95
CA TRP A 118 -3.92 8.57 -7.42
C TRP A 118 -3.37 9.56 -8.46
N ALA A 119 -2.70 9.09 -9.51
CA ALA A 119 -2.14 9.94 -10.56
C ALA A 119 -2.93 9.91 -11.87
N ASP A 120 -3.42 8.73 -12.24
CA ASP A 120 -4.08 8.51 -13.55
C ASP A 120 -5.61 8.51 -13.47
N GLU A 121 -6.18 8.60 -12.27
CA GLU A 121 -7.63 8.60 -12.00
C GLU A 121 -8.37 7.42 -12.65
N GLN A 122 -7.78 6.24 -12.57
CA GLN A 122 -8.37 5.01 -13.10
C GLN A 122 -8.99 4.16 -11.99
N ASP A 123 -10.06 3.43 -12.34
CA ASP A 123 -10.74 2.52 -11.42
C ASP A 123 -9.97 1.20 -11.31
N ILE A 124 -9.24 1.03 -10.21
CA ILE A 124 -8.46 -0.18 -9.91
C ILE A 124 -9.31 -1.44 -9.65
N SER A 125 -10.64 -1.31 -9.63
CA SER A 125 -11.57 -2.44 -9.56
C SER A 125 -11.81 -3.09 -10.92
N GLN A 126 -11.38 -2.44 -12.03
CA GLN A 126 -11.64 -2.89 -13.39
C GLN A 126 -10.53 -3.81 -13.92
N ASP A 127 -10.94 -4.92 -14.53
CA ASP A 127 -10.02 -5.87 -15.19
C ASP A 127 -9.11 -5.18 -16.20
N LEU A 128 -9.66 -4.24 -17.00
CA LEU A 128 -8.89 -3.51 -18.00
C LEU A 128 -7.72 -2.73 -17.39
N VAL A 129 -7.91 -2.12 -16.21
CA VAL A 129 -6.85 -1.37 -15.53
C VAL A 129 -5.76 -2.30 -15.02
N LEU A 130 -6.15 -3.44 -14.43
CA LEU A 130 -5.21 -4.45 -13.94
C LEU A 130 -4.46 -5.15 -15.09
N ASP A 131 -5.14 -5.41 -16.22
CA ASP A 131 -4.52 -5.94 -17.45
C ASP A 131 -3.47 -4.99 -18.02
N ASN A 132 -3.75 -3.67 -18.01
CA ASN A 132 -2.77 -2.67 -18.45
C ASN A 132 -1.54 -2.62 -17.55
N ILE A 133 -1.70 -2.82 -16.22
CA ILE A 133 -0.57 -2.97 -15.29
C ILE A 133 0.22 -4.23 -15.62
N CYS A 134 -0.47 -5.36 -15.82
CA CYS A 134 0.15 -6.62 -16.20
C CYS A 134 0.99 -6.48 -17.47
N LYS A 135 0.44 -5.86 -18.52
CA LYS A 135 1.16 -5.60 -19.78
C LYS A 135 2.42 -4.76 -19.56
N LYS A 136 2.33 -3.70 -18.76
CA LYS A 136 3.48 -2.84 -18.43
C LYS A 136 4.60 -3.61 -17.72
N LEU A 137 4.24 -4.58 -16.88
CA LEU A 137 5.18 -5.38 -16.09
C LEU A 137 5.55 -6.73 -16.73
N ASN A 138 5.08 -7.00 -17.96
CA ASN A 138 5.26 -8.27 -18.67
C ASN A 138 4.72 -9.48 -17.88
N ILE A 139 3.56 -9.33 -17.25
CA ILE A 139 2.84 -10.36 -16.50
C ILE A 139 1.64 -10.86 -17.34
N ASN A 140 1.38 -12.16 -17.34
CA ASN A 140 0.19 -12.72 -17.97
C ASN A 140 -1.05 -12.43 -17.11
N PHE A 141 -1.94 -11.56 -17.60
CA PHE A 141 -3.14 -11.17 -16.87
C PHE A 141 -4.07 -12.35 -16.57
N SER A 142 -4.28 -13.25 -17.55
CA SER A 142 -5.23 -14.36 -17.38
C SER A 142 -4.77 -15.38 -16.32
N GLU A 143 -3.47 -15.62 -16.24
CA GLU A 143 -2.85 -16.46 -15.22
C GLU A 143 -2.90 -15.79 -13.85
N LEU A 144 -2.47 -14.53 -13.78
CA LEU A 144 -2.49 -13.77 -12.53
C LEU A 144 -3.92 -13.64 -11.97
N LYS A 145 -4.93 -13.42 -12.83
CA LYS A 145 -6.32 -13.36 -12.42
C LYS A 145 -6.78 -14.68 -11.79
N LYS A 146 -6.50 -15.81 -12.43
CA LYS A 146 -6.82 -17.13 -11.85
C LYS A 146 -6.17 -17.32 -10.49
N GLN A 147 -4.90 -16.94 -10.34
CA GLN A 147 -4.18 -17.02 -9.06
C GLN A 147 -4.80 -16.08 -8.02
N ALA A 148 -5.05 -14.82 -8.36
CA ALA A 148 -5.64 -13.83 -7.46
C ALA A 148 -7.04 -14.21 -6.93
N GLU A 149 -7.80 -15.01 -7.68
CA GLU A 149 -9.14 -15.48 -7.32
C GLU A 149 -9.14 -16.74 -6.43
N THR A 150 -7.97 -17.35 -6.15
CA THR A 150 -7.86 -18.56 -5.31
C THR A 150 -8.16 -18.27 -3.84
N GLU A 151 -8.63 -19.27 -3.13
CA GLU A 151 -8.82 -19.20 -1.68
C GLU A 151 -7.49 -19.00 -0.93
N GLU A 152 -6.39 -19.51 -1.47
CA GLU A 152 -5.04 -19.30 -0.92
C GLU A 152 -4.69 -17.81 -0.83
N ILE A 153 -4.81 -17.08 -1.93
CA ILE A 153 -4.52 -15.63 -1.98
C ILE A 153 -5.48 -14.85 -1.08
N LYS A 154 -6.76 -15.21 -1.02
CA LYS A 154 -7.73 -14.60 -0.09
C LYS A 154 -7.34 -14.84 1.37
N ASN A 155 -6.90 -16.05 1.70
CA ASN A 155 -6.45 -16.39 3.05
C ASN A 155 -5.16 -15.62 3.43
N ILE A 156 -4.22 -15.42 2.50
CA ILE A 156 -3.05 -14.57 2.73
C ILE A 156 -3.48 -13.12 3.03
N TYR A 157 -4.43 -12.57 2.28
CA TYR A 157 -4.94 -11.22 2.50
C TYR A 157 -5.61 -11.07 3.88
N LEU A 158 -6.41 -12.06 4.29
CA LEU A 158 -7.03 -12.10 5.61
C LEU A 158 -5.99 -12.26 6.72
N SER A 159 -5.00 -13.14 6.53
CA SER A 159 -3.89 -13.34 7.45
C SER A 159 -3.05 -12.08 7.63
N ASN A 160 -2.72 -11.38 6.54
CA ASN A 160 -2.01 -10.10 6.62
C ASN A 160 -2.79 -9.07 7.46
N SER A 161 -4.12 -9.07 7.34
CA SER A 161 -4.97 -8.14 8.09
C SER A 161 -5.02 -8.49 9.58
N GLN A 162 -5.11 -9.78 9.91
CA GLN A 162 -5.07 -10.23 11.30
C GLN A 162 -3.69 -9.98 11.92
N GLU A 163 -2.62 -10.32 11.21
CA GLU A 163 -1.26 -10.09 11.68
C GLU A 163 -0.98 -8.59 11.90
N ALA A 164 -1.51 -7.71 11.04
CA ALA A 164 -1.44 -6.27 11.24
C ALA A 164 -2.07 -5.85 12.57
N ILE A 165 -3.25 -6.39 12.91
CA ILE A 165 -3.93 -6.13 14.20
C ILE A 165 -3.07 -6.63 15.37
N ASP A 166 -2.60 -7.86 15.30
CA ASP A 166 -1.82 -8.51 16.37
C ASP A 166 -0.51 -7.78 16.66
N LYS A 167 0.09 -7.16 15.63
CA LYS A 167 1.31 -6.34 15.72
C LYS A 167 1.06 -4.86 16.00
N GLY A 168 -0.18 -4.45 16.26
CA GLY A 168 -0.53 -3.08 16.57
C GLY A 168 -0.46 -2.11 15.38
N VAL A 169 -0.53 -2.61 14.15
CA VAL A 169 -0.65 -1.79 12.94
C VAL A 169 -2.06 -1.24 12.85
N PHE A 170 -2.22 0.08 12.82
CA PHE A 170 -3.51 0.78 12.81
C PHE A 170 -3.70 1.72 11.61
N GLY A 171 -2.75 1.76 10.70
CA GLY A 171 -2.77 2.67 9.54
C GLY A 171 -1.89 2.20 8.39
N ALA A 172 -1.97 2.89 7.25
CA ALA A 172 -1.19 2.57 6.05
C ALA A 172 -0.57 3.84 5.42
N PRO A 173 0.72 3.75 4.96
CA PRO A 173 1.63 2.61 5.10
C PRO A 173 2.14 2.45 6.53
N SER A 174 2.51 1.22 6.91
CA SER A 174 3.25 0.91 8.13
C SER A 174 4.41 -0.02 7.80
N PHE A 175 5.50 0.17 8.50
CA PHE A 175 6.73 -0.62 8.36
C PHE A 175 7.08 -1.20 9.71
N ILE A 176 7.48 -2.47 9.78
CA ILE A 176 8.00 -3.09 11.00
C ILE A 176 9.41 -3.59 10.71
N LEU A 177 10.35 -3.15 11.53
CA LEU A 177 11.73 -3.57 11.48
C LEU A 177 12.20 -3.85 12.92
N ASP A 178 12.62 -5.10 13.18
CA ASP A 178 13.10 -5.52 14.50
C ASP A 178 12.07 -5.20 15.59
N ASP A 179 10.80 -5.62 15.36
CA ASP A 179 9.62 -5.39 16.22
C ASP A 179 9.25 -3.92 16.47
N GLU A 180 9.91 -2.96 15.82
CA GLU A 180 9.60 -1.55 15.93
C GLU A 180 8.70 -1.09 14.78
N LEU A 181 7.56 -0.45 15.14
CA LEU A 181 6.54 0.04 14.20
C LEU A 181 6.81 1.49 13.77
N PHE A 182 6.85 1.72 12.46
CA PHE A 182 6.93 3.05 11.83
C PHE A 182 5.68 3.28 10.98
N TRP A 183 4.76 4.11 11.46
CA TRP A 183 3.52 4.41 10.77
C TRP A 183 3.59 5.72 9.99
N GLY A 184 3.40 5.65 8.67
CA GLY A 184 3.29 6.80 7.79
C GLY A 184 4.47 6.92 6.82
N GLN A 185 4.19 7.47 5.65
CA GLN A 185 5.21 7.74 4.62
C GLN A 185 6.25 8.78 5.09
N ASP A 186 5.92 9.58 6.07
CA ASP A 186 6.76 10.60 6.68
C ASP A 186 7.64 10.06 7.83
N ARG A 187 7.59 8.76 8.11
CA ARG A 187 8.45 8.05 9.07
C ARG A 187 9.60 7.28 8.41
N LEU A 188 9.74 7.36 7.09
CA LEU A 188 10.82 6.69 6.36
C LEU A 188 12.22 7.17 6.78
N ASP A 189 12.35 8.41 7.23
CA ASP A 189 13.63 8.93 7.74
C ASP A 189 14.01 8.24 9.06
N PHE A 190 13.05 8.07 9.99
CA PHE A 190 13.27 7.30 11.23
C PHE A 190 13.55 5.82 10.96
N LEU A 191 12.86 5.24 9.98
CA LEU A 191 13.13 3.88 9.53
C LEU A 191 14.56 3.74 8.99
N GLU A 192 15.03 4.71 8.21
CA GLU A 192 16.41 4.74 7.71
C GLU A 192 17.41 4.86 8.84
N ASP A 193 17.15 5.67 9.85
CA ASP A 193 18.02 5.82 11.02
C ASP A 193 18.09 4.50 11.83
N LYS A 194 16.97 3.78 11.97
CA LYS A 194 16.95 2.44 12.59
C LYS A 194 17.80 1.45 11.77
N ILE A 195 17.65 1.42 10.44
CA ILE A 195 18.45 0.57 9.54
C ILE A 195 19.95 0.81 9.76
N LYS A 196 20.38 2.08 9.78
CA LYS A 196 21.78 2.45 10.02
C LYS A 196 22.27 1.98 11.39
N SER A 197 21.43 2.10 12.42
CA SER A 197 21.81 1.69 13.80
C SER A 197 22.02 0.18 13.94
N ILE A 198 21.37 -0.64 13.11
CA ILE A 198 21.51 -2.10 13.11
C ILE A 198 22.75 -2.53 12.29
N GLN A 199 23.16 -1.73 11.29
CA GLN A 199 24.30 -2.05 10.42
C GLN A 199 25.65 -1.63 11.00
N ASN A 200 25.65 -0.73 12.00
CA ASN A 200 26.84 -0.29 12.73
C ASN A 200 27.11 -1.20 13.94
#